data_54754c82274fe6870c86d88efb1e380d
#
_entry.id   54754c82274fe6870c86d88efb1e380d
#
_cell.length_a   1.000
_cell.length_b   1.000
_cell.length_c   1.000
_cell.angle_alpha   90.00
_cell.angle_beta   90.00
_cell.angle_gamma   90.00
#
_symmetry.space_group_name_H-M   'P 1'
#
loop_
_entity.id
_entity.type
_entity.pdbx_description
1 polymer ?
#
loop_
_entity_poly.entity_id
_entity_poly.type
_entity_poly.pdbx_seq_one_letter_code
_entity_poly.pdbx_strand_id
1 'polypeptide(L)'
;LLHTVRSSFKSSHLESAKHLTMSMLYFYARKLEHLEKDKKKREIVFDRFCDDVRKFYKINRSIPFYSGRLAVSSKYLNDIVKEKTGITANEYIDRQTIIECKALLSSTDMSILKISLMMHFPSYSVFGKFFKRMTGMTPTEYREKTK
;
A
#
# COMPACT_ATOMS: atom_id res chain seq x y z
N LEU A 1 58.43 28.12 -25.85
CA LEU A 1 58.33 27.47 -24.52
C LEU A 1 57.03 27.82 -23.79
N LEU A 2 56.66 29.13 -23.68
CA LEU A 2 55.44 29.56 -22.97
C LEU A 2 54.13 29.09 -23.62
N HIS A 3 54.06 28.98 -24.96
CA HIS A 3 52.88 28.57 -25.70
C HIS A 3 52.59 27.07 -25.52
N THR A 4 53.63 26.23 -25.40
CA THR A 4 53.53 24.78 -25.24
C THR A 4 53.06 24.41 -23.85
N VAL A 5 53.50 25.13 -22.83
CA VAL A 5 53.08 24.91 -21.43
C VAL A 5 51.60 25.29 -21.24
N ARG A 6 51.16 26.38 -21.88
CA ARG A 6 49.75 26.85 -21.77
C ARG A 6 48.76 25.94 -22.49
N SER A 7 49.16 25.31 -23.62
CA SER A 7 48.31 24.32 -24.29
C SER A 7 48.22 22.99 -23.54
N SER A 8 49.28 22.54 -22.93
CA SER A 8 49.30 21.34 -22.09
C SER A 8 48.46 21.49 -20.84
N PHE A 9 48.50 22.68 -20.22
CA PHE A 9 47.69 23.00 -19.04
C PHE A 9 46.18 23.02 -19.35
N LYS A 10 45.81 23.60 -20.50
CA LYS A 10 44.41 23.66 -20.97
C LYS A 10 43.86 22.26 -21.36
N SER A 11 44.69 21.38 -21.91
CA SER A 11 44.33 19.99 -22.23
C SER A 11 44.09 19.17 -20.96
N SER A 12 44.93 19.32 -19.95
CA SER A 12 44.84 18.60 -18.67
C SER A 12 43.52 18.99 -17.90
N HIS A 13 43.15 20.28 -17.92
CA HIS A 13 41.88 20.71 -17.30
C HIS A 13 40.65 20.17 -18.03
N LEU A 14 40.72 20.10 -19.37
CA LEU A 14 39.64 19.55 -20.17
C LEU A 14 39.44 18.04 -19.91
N GLU A 15 40.51 17.28 -19.80
CA GLU A 15 40.45 15.86 -19.46
C GLU A 15 39.92 15.65 -18.03
N SER A 16 40.36 16.45 -17.06
CA SER A 16 39.82 16.41 -15.70
C SER A 16 38.32 16.72 -15.67
N ALA A 17 37.88 17.72 -16.41
CA ALA A 17 36.47 18.07 -16.54
C ALA A 17 35.65 16.91 -17.16
N LYS A 18 36.15 16.26 -18.20
CA LYS A 18 35.50 15.07 -18.80
C LYS A 18 35.34 13.92 -17.80
N HIS A 19 36.38 13.62 -17.03
CA HIS A 19 36.30 12.55 -16.02
C HIS A 19 35.31 12.86 -14.92
N LEU A 20 35.23 14.13 -14.48
CA LEU A 20 34.24 14.55 -13.50
C LEU A 20 32.82 14.46 -14.03
N THR A 21 32.59 14.95 -15.27
CA THR A 21 31.25 14.86 -15.89
C THR A 21 30.81 13.43 -16.11
N MET A 22 31.70 12.54 -16.56
CA MET A 22 31.39 11.11 -16.73
C MET A 22 31.09 10.43 -15.40
N SER A 23 31.85 10.75 -14.33
CA SER A 23 31.58 10.23 -13.00
C SER A 23 30.23 10.68 -12.45
N MET A 24 29.85 11.95 -12.67
CA MET A 24 28.55 12.47 -12.29
C MET A 24 27.41 11.79 -13.08
N LEU A 25 27.56 11.65 -14.40
CA LEU A 25 26.58 10.94 -15.24
C LEU A 25 26.38 9.48 -14.80
N TYR A 26 27.47 8.78 -14.51
CA TYR A 26 27.40 7.40 -14.00
C TYR A 26 26.69 7.33 -12.64
N PHE A 27 26.98 8.26 -11.74
CA PHE A 27 26.30 8.35 -10.43
C PHE A 27 24.80 8.59 -10.58
N TYR A 28 24.40 9.54 -11.46
CA TYR A 28 22.99 9.82 -11.72
C TYR A 28 22.28 8.63 -12.38
N ALA A 29 22.89 8.00 -13.38
CA ALA A 29 22.33 6.82 -14.04
C ALA A 29 22.06 5.70 -13.04
N ARG A 30 23.03 5.39 -12.17
CA ARG A 30 22.87 4.40 -11.11
C ARG A 30 21.79 4.75 -10.10
N LYS A 31 21.66 6.03 -9.73
CA LYS A 31 20.60 6.52 -8.85
C LYS A 31 19.22 6.35 -9.47
N LEU A 32 19.06 6.68 -10.75
CA LEU A 32 17.80 6.50 -11.48
C LEU A 32 17.42 5.02 -11.56
N GLU A 33 18.36 4.15 -11.89
CA GLU A 33 18.11 2.70 -11.91
C GLU A 33 17.66 2.14 -10.55
N HIS A 34 18.23 2.66 -9.46
CA HIS A 34 17.83 2.26 -8.12
C HIS A 34 16.41 2.73 -7.77
N LEU A 35 16.05 3.96 -8.17
CA LEU A 35 14.70 4.50 -7.96
C LEU A 35 13.65 3.71 -8.75
N GLU A 36 13.94 3.32 -9.98
CA GLU A 36 13.03 2.49 -10.79
C GLU A 36 12.83 1.10 -10.18
N LYS A 37 13.91 0.46 -9.71
CA LYS A 37 13.83 -0.83 -9.02
C LYS A 37 12.99 -0.74 -7.74
N ASP A 38 13.15 0.31 -6.95
CA ASP A 38 12.35 0.51 -5.75
C ASP A 38 10.87 0.75 -6.08
N LYS A 39 10.58 1.58 -7.07
CA LYS A 39 9.21 1.81 -7.57
C LYS A 39 8.54 0.50 -7.99
N LYS A 40 9.20 -0.32 -8.79
CA LYS A 40 8.69 -1.62 -9.23
C LYS A 40 8.45 -2.58 -8.06
N LYS A 41 9.35 -2.60 -7.08
CA LYS A 41 9.19 -3.38 -5.85
C LYS A 41 7.94 -2.95 -5.08
N ARG A 42 7.71 -1.64 -4.93
CA ARG A 42 6.53 -1.08 -4.25
C ARG A 42 5.22 -1.48 -4.96
N GLU A 43 5.20 -1.45 -6.29
CA GLU A 43 4.06 -1.91 -7.08
C GLU A 43 3.75 -3.39 -6.83
N ILE A 44 4.74 -4.26 -6.88
CA ILE A 44 4.56 -5.70 -6.60
C ILE A 44 4.02 -5.92 -5.18
N VAL A 45 4.52 -5.20 -4.18
CA VAL A 45 4.03 -5.31 -2.80
C VAL A 45 2.58 -4.86 -2.70
N PHE A 46 2.21 -3.78 -3.35
CA PHE A 46 0.83 -3.28 -3.37
C PHE A 46 -0.14 -4.27 -4.02
N ASP A 47 0.21 -4.80 -5.20
CA ASP A 47 -0.63 -5.76 -5.92
C ASP A 47 -0.86 -7.04 -5.09
N ARG A 48 0.21 -7.57 -4.50
CA ARG A 48 0.12 -8.73 -3.59
C ARG A 48 -0.71 -8.43 -2.34
N PHE A 49 -0.60 -7.22 -1.79
CA PHE A 49 -1.45 -6.79 -0.69
C PHE A 49 -2.94 -6.80 -1.08
N CYS A 50 -3.28 -6.24 -2.22
CA CYS A 50 -4.66 -6.24 -2.73
C CYS A 50 -5.19 -7.67 -2.91
N ASP A 51 -4.37 -8.57 -3.46
CA ASP A 51 -4.73 -9.98 -3.63
C ASP A 51 -4.91 -10.71 -2.29
N ASP A 52 -4.03 -10.45 -1.33
CA ASP A 52 -4.15 -11.03 0.01
C ASP A 52 -5.37 -10.46 0.74
N VAL A 53 -5.68 -9.18 0.60
CA VAL A 53 -6.91 -8.60 1.17
C VAL A 53 -8.13 -9.30 0.60
N ARG A 54 -8.25 -9.45 -0.73
CA ARG A 54 -9.38 -10.17 -1.36
C ARG A 54 -9.58 -11.58 -0.82
N LYS A 55 -8.48 -12.27 -0.49
CA LYS A 55 -8.52 -13.66 0.02
C LYS A 55 -8.83 -13.74 1.51
N PHE A 56 -8.34 -12.79 2.30
CA PHE A 56 -8.26 -12.97 3.75
C PHE A 56 -9.03 -11.94 4.58
N TYR A 57 -9.63 -10.87 4.01
CA TYR A 57 -10.33 -9.83 4.76
C TYR A 57 -11.45 -10.34 5.67
N LYS A 58 -12.08 -11.47 5.33
CA LYS A 58 -13.09 -12.13 6.17
C LYS A 58 -12.48 -12.74 7.42
N ILE A 59 -11.26 -13.28 7.31
CA ILE A 59 -10.61 -14.08 8.35
C ILE A 59 -9.70 -13.23 9.22
N ASN A 60 -8.94 -12.33 8.61
CA ASN A 60 -7.96 -11.51 9.32
C ASN A 60 -7.92 -10.08 8.77
N ARG A 61 -7.97 -9.09 9.67
CA ARG A 61 -7.94 -7.67 9.33
C ARG A 61 -6.74 -6.94 9.92
N SER A 62 -5.83 -7.65 10.58
CA SER A 62 -4.66 -7.03 11.23
C SER A 62 -3.54 -6.75 10.24
N ILE A 63 -2.95 -5.55 10.30
CA ILE A 63 -1.82 -5.18 9.43
C ILE A 63 -0.60 -6.12 9.61
N PRO A 64 -0.24 -6.56 10.84
CA PRO A 64 0.86 -7.51 11.03
C PRO A 64 0.68 -8.82 10.25
N PHE A 65 -0.55 -9.30 10.09
CA PHE A 65 -0.82 -10.47 9.26
C PHE A 65 -0.40 -10.26 7.80
N TYR A 66 -0.82 -9.17 7.18
CA TYR A 66 -0.50 -8.88 5.79
C TYR A 66 0.97 -8.53 5.59
N SER A 67 1.53 -7.70 6.46
CA SER A 67 2.94 -7.32 6.36
C SER A 67 3.88 -8.51 6.56
N GLY A 68 3.54 -9.45 7.46
CA GLY A 68 4.27 -10.70 7.64
C GLY A 68 4.24 -11.58 6.39
N ARG A 69 3.08 -11.73 5.75
CA ARG A 69 2.93 -12.51 4.50
C ARG A 69 3.73 -11.92 3.33
N LEU A 70 3.86 -10.60 3.30
CA LEU A 70 4.60 -9.87 2.26
C LEU A 70 6.09 -9.70 2.59
N ALA A 71 6.54 -10.18 3.75
CA ALA A 71 7.90 -10.02 4.26
C ALA A 71 8.37 -8.54 4.29
N VAL A 72 7.47 -7.65 4.72
CA VAL A 72 7.74 -6.21 4.87
C VAL A 72 7.32 -5.73 6.26
N SER A 73 7.80 -4.55 6.68
CA SER A 73 7.31 -3.93 7.91
C SER A 73 5.88 -3.39 7.74
N SER A 74 5.10 -3.37 8.83
CA SER A 74 3.75 -2.78 8.85
C SER A 74 3.76 -1.31 8.44
N LYS A 75 4.80 -0.56 8.82
CA LYS A 75 4.98 0.84 8.41
C LYS A 75 5.17 0.95 6.89
N TYR A 76 6.10 0.18 6.32
CA TYR A 76 6.37 0.19 4.88
C TYR A 76 5.14 -0.18 4.05
N LEU A 77 4.39 -1.20 4.49
CA LEU A 77 3.12 -1.58 3.85
C LEU A 77 2.12 -0.41 3.88
N ASN A 78 1.94 0.22 5.05
CA ASN A 78 1.02 1.34 5.19
C ASN A 78 1.41 2.54 4.32
N ASP A 79 2.72 2.85 4.24
CA ASP A 79 3.25 3.94 3.40
C ASP A 79 2.97 3.67 1.91
N ILE A 80 3.15 2.43 1.44
CA ILE A 80 2.84 2.03 0.07
C ILE A 80 1.35 2.18 -0.23
N VAL A 81 0.49 1.62 0.63
CA VAL A 81 -0.96 1.67 0.42
C VAL A 81 -1.45 3.11 0.42
N LYS A 82 -0.97 3.94 1.34
CA LYS A 82 -1.33 5.35 1.43
C LYS A 82 -0.88 6.14 0.20
N GLU A 83 0.32 5.87 -0.32
CA GLU A 83 0.82 6.49 -1.55
C GLU A 83 -0.05 6.15 -2.77
N LYS A 84 -0.47 4.89 -2.88
CA LYS A 84 -1.25 4.41 -4.04
C LYS A 84 -2.74 4.75 -3.98
N THR A 85 -3.32 4.82 -2.77
CA THR A 85 -4.78 4.91 -2.60
C THR A 85 -5.25 6.15 -1.85
N GLY A 86 -4.35 6.90 -1.23
CA GLY A 86 -4.67 8.05 -0.37
C GLY A 86 -5.18 7.66 1.03
N ILE A 87 -5.40 6.38 1.31
CA ILE A 87 -5.94 5.87 2.59
C ILE A 87 -4.97 4.89 3.26
N THR A 88 -5.14 4.68 4.56
CA THR A 88 -4.31 3.71 5.28
C THR A 88 -4.62 2.26 4.88
N ALA A 89 -3.67 1.35 5.11
CA ALA A 89 -3.89 -0.07 4.84
C ALA A 89 -5.04 -0.65 5.69
N ASN A 90 -5.22 -0.21 6.94
CA ASN A 90 -6.38 -0.60 7.76
C ASN A 90 -7.69 -0.15 7.12
N GLU A 91 -7.76 1.10 6.68
CA GLU A 91 -8.96 1.64 6.04
C GLU A 91 -9.26 0.92 4.72
N TYR A 92 -8.23 0.53 3.97
CA TYR A 92 -8.42 -0.27 2.75
C TYR A 92 -9.07 -1.62 3.05
N ILE A 93 -8.60 -2.34 4.09
CA ILE A 93 -9.18 -3.62 4.53
C ILE A 93 -10.60 -3.41 5.06
N ASP A 94 -10.83 -2.37 5.86
CA ASP A 94 -12.15 -2.02 6.41
C ASP A 94 -13.17 -1.74 5.29
N ARG A 95 -12.76 -1.04 4.21
CA ARG A 95 -13.63 -0.79 3.06
C ARG A 95 -14.01 -2.07 2.32
N GLN A 96 -13.09 -3.01 2.15
CA GLN A 96 -13.43 -4.32 1.55
C GLN A 96 -14.37 -5.12 2.46
N THR A 97 -14.13 -5.08 3.76
CA THR A 97 -14.96 -5.76 4.75
C THR A 97 -16.39 -5.21 4.78
N ILE A 98 -16.57 -3.88 4.76
CA ILE A 98 -17.89 -3.28 4.84
C ILE A 98 -18.73 -3.50 3.58
N ILE A 99 -18.11 -3.59 2.40
CA ILE A 99 -18.80 -3.90 1.15
C ILE A 99 -19.49 -5.26 1.27
N GLU A 100 -18.76 -6.28 1.72
CA GLU A 100 -19.33 -7.62 1.92
C GLU A 100 -20.41 -7.64 3.01
N CYS A 101 -20.17 -6.96 4.14
CA CYS A 101 -21.18 -6.88 5.20
C CYS A 101 -22.50 -6.26 4.71
N LYS A 102 -22.42 -5.20 3.91
CA LYS A 102 -23.59 -4.57 3.27
C LYS A 102 -24.30 -5.53 2.33
N ALA A 103 -23.56 -6.22 1.47
CA ALA A 103 -24.12 -7.20 0.54
C ALA A 103 -24.85 -8.31 1.29
N LEU A 104 -24.26 -8.89 2.32
CA LEU A 104 -24.89 -9.95 3.12
C LEU A 104 -26.14 -9.48 3.86
N LEU A 105 -26.17 -8.24 4.37
CA LEU A 105 -27.30 -7.67 5.06
C LEU A 105 -28.48 -7.41 4.13
N SER A 106 -28.23 -6.95 2.91
CA SER A 106 -29.28 -6.60 1.93
C SER A 106 -29.78 -7.80 1.11
N SER A 107 -28.90 -8.76 0.79
CA SER A 107 -29.20 -9.86 -0.14
C SER A 107 -29.55 -11.19 0.55
N THR A 108 -29.43 -11.29 1.87
CA THR A 108 -29.69 -12.54 2.59
C THR A 108 -30.58 -12.34 3.82
N ASP A 109 -31.27 -13.42 4.23
CA ASP A 109 -32.07 -13.49 5.47
C ASP A 109 -31.26 -13.99 6.67
N MET A 110 -29.92 -14.07 6.54
CA MET A 110 -29.05 -14.47 7.64
C MET A 110 -29.23 -13.55 8.83
N SER A 111 -29.28 -14.09 10.04
CA SER A 111 -29.27 -13.25 11.25
C SER A 111 -27.98 -12.40 11.30
N ILE A 112 -28.07 -11.21 11.88
CA ILE A 112 -26.92 -10.32 12.05
C ILE A 112 -25.80 -10.99 12.83
N LEU A 113 -26.17 -11.84 13.82
CA LEU A 113 -25.22 -12.66 14.56
C LEU A 113 -24.47 -13.64 13.62
N LYS A 114 -25.20 -14.32 12.74
CA LYS A 114 -24.60 -15.28 11.78
C LYS A 114 -23.63 -14.57 10.81
N ILE A 115 -23.99 -13.36 10.35
CA ILE A 115 -23.09 -12.54 9.51
C ILE A 115 -21.84 -12.14 10.30
N SER A 116 -21.98 -11.72 11.55
CA SER A 116 -20.86 -11.38 12.43
C SER A 116 -19.88 -12.54 12.59
N LEU A 117 -20.41 -13.75 12.83
CA LEU A 117 -19.60 -14.96 12.95
C LEU A 117 -18.92 -15.35 11.64
N MET A 118 -19.65 -15.31 10.52
CA MET A 118 -19.11 -15.61 9.20
C MET A 118 -18.01 -14.65 8.77
N MET A 119 -18.10 -13.40 9.19
CA MET A 119 -17.10 -12.37 8.96
C MET A 119 -16.00 -12.35 10.05
N HIS A 120 -15.95 -13.39 10.91
CA HIS A 120 -14.94 -13.57 11.96
C HIS A 120 -14.77 -12.33 12.87
N PHE A 121 -15.87 -11.69 13.25
CA PHE A 121 -15.82 -10.66 14.30
C PHE A 121 -15.78 -11.33 15.69
N PRO A 122 -14.98 -10.79 16.63
CA PRO A 122 -14.85 -11.38 17.97
C PRO A 122 -16.18 -11.45 18.73
N SER A 123 -17.10 -10.54 18.45
CA SER A 123 -18.47 -10.53 19.01
C SER A 123 -19.42 -9.73 18.15
N TYR A 124 -20.72 -9.96 18.35
CA TYR A 124 -21.81 -9.14 17.77
C TYR A 124 -21.65 -7.65 18.08
N SER A 125 -21.26 -7.30 19.30
CA SER A 125 -21.05 -5.91 19.71
C SER A 125 -19.92 -5.24 18.92
N VAL A 126 -18.80 -5.95 18.71
CA VAL A 126 -17.67 -5.46 17.91
C VAL A 126 -18.09 -5.26 16.44
N PHE A 127 -18.86 -6.19 15.89
CA PHE A 127 -19.43 -6.05 14.54
C PHE A 127 -20.34 -4.82 14.44
N GLY A 128 -21.25 -4.66 15.38
CA GLY A 128 -22.19 -3.52 15.40
C GLY A 128 -21.48 -2.18 15.46
N LYS A 129 -20.46 -2.05 16.33
CA LYS A 129 -19.61 -0.84 16.42
C LYS A 129 -18.83 -0.58 15.13
N PHE A 130 -18.23 -1.61 14.56
CA PHE A 130 -17.53 -1.53 13.26
C PHE A 130 -18.46 -1.03 12.17
N PHE A 131 -19.61 -1.69 12.02
CA PHE A 131 -20.58 -1.36 10.97
C PHE A 131 -21.10 0.06 11.10
N LYS A 132 -21.48 0.48 12.33
CA LYS A 132 -21.94 1.85 12.61
C LYS A 132 -20.86 2.89 12.34
N ARG A 133 -19.60 2.61 12.70
CA ARG A 133 -18.46 3.49 12.36
C ARG A 133 -18.29 3.66 10.85
N MET A 134 -18.46 2.59 10.09
CA MET A 134 -18.22 2.60 8.64
C MET A 134 -19.39 3.14 7.82
N THR A 135 -20.62 3.11 8.35
CA THR A 135 -21.84 3.43 7.58
C THR A 135 -22.70 4.52 8.20
N GLY A 136 -22.45 4.89 9.46
CA GLY A 136 -23.31 5.78 10.24
C GLY A 136 -24.55 5.12 10.82
N MET A 137 -24.88 3.88 10.47
CA MET A 137 -26.07 3.13 10.87
C MET A 137 -25.70 1.81 11.54
N THR A 138 -26.58 1.30 12.40
CA THR A 138 -26.45 -0.06 12.90
C THR A 138 -26.76 -1.09 11.80
N PRO A 139 -26.29 -2.35 11.93
CA PRO A 139 -26.65 -3.40 10.96
C PRO A 139 -28.16 -3.63 10.83
N THR A 140 -28.92 -3.47 11.91
CA THR A 140 -30.39 -3.60 11.91
C THR A 140 -31.03 -2.49 11.11
N GLU A 141 -30.75 -1.23 11.43
CA GLU A 141 -31.25 -0.05 10.70
C GLU A 141 -30.89 -0.13 9.19
N TYR A 142 -29.67 -0.59 8.87
CA TYR A 142 -29.26 -0.73 7.50
C TYR A 142 -30.10 -1.78 6.76
N ARG A 143 -30.37 -2.94 7.38
CA ARG A 143 -31.20 -4.00 6.81
C ARG A 143 -32.63 -3.54 6.56
N GLU A 144 -33.23 -2.89 7.54
CA GLU A 144 -34.61 -2.36 7.42
C GLU A 144 -34.76 -1.33 6.30
N LYS A 145 -33.69 -0.56 6.05
CA LYS A 145 -33.69 0.45 4.98
C LYS A 145 -33.46 -0.13 3.58
N THR A 146 -32.82 -1.30 3.48
CA THR A 146 -32.38 -1.87 2.19
C THR A 146 -33.19 -3.07 1.73
N LYS A 147 -34.11 -3.58 2.57
CA LYS A 147 -35.14 -4.57 2.24
C LYS A 147 -36.49 -3.92 2.12
#